data_4ad44ce3445cff13f23debd63098045c
#
_entry.id   4ad44ce3445cff13f23debd63098045c
#
_cell.length_a   1.000
_cell.length_b   1.000
_cell.length_c   1.000
_cell.angle_alpha   90.00
_cell.angle_beta   90.00
_cell.angle_gamma   90.00
#
_symmetry.space_group_name_H-M   'P 1'
#
loop_
_entity.id
_entity.type
_entity.pdbx_description
1 polymer ?
#
loop_
_entity_poly.entity_id
_entity_poly.type
_entity_poly.pdbx_seq_one_letter_code
_entity_poly.pdbx_strand_id
1 'polypeptide(L)'
;DVSFLESLINQAVLNYGADPEGVVLIGHSNGAFMSHRMACERGGIIESIVSLNGATWEDFSNDCPNTGSPNILHVHGTADSVIQYNGGTLTGGAYPSAPESTEYWAERSGCDASWTNLGSIDITGSDGVTETDELEHLNCADGNRVSHWRINGGSHAPSMNAPGWANLSLEWALEDFVRDSDGDGYRDDVDAFIYNPNEWADSDGDGIGDNSDVFPSDPTEWEDTDGDGIGDNS
;
A
#
# COMPACT_ATOMS: atom_id res chain seq x y z
N ASP A 1 -7.79 19.74 9.59
CA ASP A 1 -7.04 19.28 8.41
C ASP A 1 -7.49 17.87 7.99
N VAL A 2 -7.73 16.92 8.93
CA VAL A 2 -8.20 15.54 8.62
C VAL A 2 -9.49 15.55 7.80
N SER A 3 -10.54 16.24 8.26
CA SER A 3 -11.82 16.32 7.54
C SER A 3 -11.71 17.00 6.17
N PHE A 4 -10.73 17.90 5.99
CA PHE A 4 -10.46 18.50 4.69
C PHE A 4 -9.86 17.47 3.71
N LEU A 5 -8.86 16.71 4.14
CA LEU A 5 -8.24 15.67 3.33
C LEU A 5 -9.24 14.56 3.00
N GLU A 6 -10.03 14.11 3.97
CA GLU A 6 -11.13 13.18 3.74
C GLU A 6 -12.12 13.70 2.68
N SER A 7 -12.46 14.99 2.73
CA SER A 7 -13.32 15.61 1.71
C SER A 7 -12.68 15.61 0.32
N LEU A 8 -11.36 15.79 0.21
CA LEU A 8 -10.64 15.72 -1.07
C LEU A 8 -10.64 14.29 -1.64
N ILE A 9 -10.39 13.28 -0.79
CA ILE A 9 -10.47 11.87 -1.17
C ILE A 9 -11.88 11.55 -1.71
N ASN A 10 -12.92 11.89 -0.96
CA ASN A 10 -14.30 11.68 -1.38
C ASN A 10 -14.64 12.41 -2.70
N GLN A 11 -14.10 13.60 -2.91
CA GLN A 11 -14.28 14.31 -4.19
C GLN A 11 -13.55 13.63 -5.34
N ALA A 12 -12.37 13.06 -5.11
CA ALA A 12 -11.65 12.31 -6.13
C ALA A 12 -12.44 11.07 -6.55
N VAL A 13 -12.96 10.32 -5.61
CA VAL A 13 -13.80 9.15 -5.87
C VAL A 13 -15.08 9.55 -6.62
N LEU A 14 -15.86 10.50 -6.08
CA LEU A 14 -17.19 10.83 -6.61
C LEU A 14 -17.16 11.56 -7.94
N ASN A 15 -16.18 12.44 -8.17
CA ASN A 15 -16.18 13.34 -9.32
C ASN A 15 -15.20 12.93 -10.42
N TYR A 16 -14.20 12.11 -10.10
CA TYR A 16 -13.13 11.74 -11.04
C TYR A 16 -12.98 10.23 -11.22
N GLY A 17 -13.81 9.43 -10.53
CA GLY A 17 -13.77 7.97 -10.64
C GLY A 17 -12.48 7.36 -10.07
N ALA A 18 -11.88 8.01 -9.05
CA ALA A 18 -10.75 7.42 -8.36
C ALA A 18 -11.22 6.20 -7.56
N ASP A 19 -10.35 5.19 -7.49
CA ASP A 19 -10.63 3.98 -6.73
C ASP A 19 -10.66 4.27 -5.23
N PRO A 20 -11.76 4.00 -4.52
CA PRO A 20 -11.86 4.23 -3.09
C PRO A 20 -10.93 3.31 -2.25
N GLU A 21 -10.53 2.16 -2.78
CA GLU A 21 -9.65 1.20 -2.10
C GLU A 21 -8.17 1.50 -2.34
N GLY A 22 -7.82 2.19 -3.43
CA GLY A 22 -6.45 2.54 -3.79
C GLY A 22 -5.94 3.89 -3.27
N VAL A 23 -6.35 4.34 -2.09
CA VAL A 23 -5.96 5.65 -1.55
C VAL A 23 -4.59 5.60 -0.88
N VAL A 24 -3.57 6.13 -1.55
CA VAL A 24 -2.20 6.25 -1.03
C VAL A 24 -1.91 7.68 -0.60
N LEU A 25 -1.33 7.85 0.59
CA LEU A 25 -0.88 9.15 1.08
C LEU A 25 0.65 9.20 1.15
N ILE A 26 1.27 10.10 0.41
CA ILE A 26 2.72 10.34 0.45
C ILE A 26 2.97 11.69 1.09
N GLY A 27 3.73 11.71 2.19
CA GLY A 27 4.03 12.93 2.93
C GLY A 27 5.50 13.08 3.29
N HIS A 28 6.01 14.32 3.25
CA HIS A 28 7.35 14.66 3.72
C HIS A 28 7.24 15.64 4.92
N SER A 29 8.08 15.44 5.95
CA SER A 29 8.16 16.34 7.10
C SER A 29 6.79 16.52 7.78
N ASN A 30 6.24 17.71 7.84
CA ASN A 30 4.89 17.96 8.35
C ASN A 30 3.80 17.17 7.60
N GLY A 31 3.98 16.93 6.28
CA GLY A 31 3.10 16.07 5.50
C GLY A 31 3.16 14.62 5.94
N ALA A 32 4.33 14.14 6.37
CA ALA A 32 4.50 12.79 6.90
C ALA A 32 3.78 12.61 8.26
N PHE A 33 3.88 13.59 9.17
CA PHE A 33 3.06 13.62 10.39
C PHE A 33 1.56 13.58 10.06
N MET A 34 1.15 14.32 9.02
CA MET A 34 -0.24 14.34 8.58
C MET A 34 -0.68 13.01 7.97
N SER A 35 0.19 12.31 7.25
CA SER A 35 -0.09 10.96 6.74
C SER A 35 -0.33 9.97 7.88
N HIS A 36 0.52 9.96 8.91
CA HIS A 36 0.27 9.17 10.13
C HIS A 36 -1.03 9.55 10.83
N ARG A 37 -1.36 10.85 10.88
CA ARG A 37 -2.62 11.33 11.47
C ARG A 37 -3.84 10.85 10.68
N MET A 38 -3.79 10.90 9.37
CA MET A 38 -4.84 10.39 8.49
C MET A 38 -5.00 8.88 8.63
N ALA A 39 -3.90 8.11 8.60
CA ALA A 39 -3.90 6.68 8.81
C ALA A 39 -4.51 6.28 10.17
N CYS A 40 -4.24 7.07 11.19
CA CYS A 40 -4.78 6.89 12.53
C CYS A 40 -6.29 7.16 12.61
N GLU A 41 -6.77 8.30 12.06
CA GLU A 41 -8.16 8.72 12.21
C GLU A 41 -9.08 8.23 11.09
N ARG A 42 -8.52 7.81 9.96
CA ARG A 42 -9.24 7.41 8.74
C ARG A 42 -8.65 6.16 8.07
N GLY A 43 -8.02 5.28 8.85
CA GLY A 43 -7.37 4.08 8.34
C GLY A 43 -8.23 3.22 7.43
N GLY A 44 -9.53 3.18 7.65
CA GLY A 44 -10.46 2.39 6.84
C GLY A 44 -10.76 2.93 5.44
N ILE A 45 -10.20 4.08 5.06
CA ILE A 45 -10.29 4.63 3.69
C ILE A 45 -8.91 4.89 3.09
N ILE A 46 -7.86 4.37 3.70
CA ILE A 46 -6.48 4.56 3.27
C ILE A 46 -5.84 3.19 3.10
N GLU A 47 -5.39 2.89 1.91
CA GLU A 47 -4.67 1.66 1.59
C GLU A 47 -3.27 1.68 2.18
N SER A 48 -2.52 2.73 1.90
CA SER A 48 -1.15 2.83 2.40
C SER A 48 -0.70 4.27 2.65
N ILE A 49 0.30 4.44 3.51
CA ILE A 49 1.03 5.70 3.65
C ILE A 49 2.52 5.51 3.37
N VAL A 50 3.12 6.51 2.73
CA VAL A 50 4.57 6.67 2.61
C VAL A 50 4.97 7.94 3.37
N SER A 51 5.60 7.76 4.51
CA SER A 51 6.00 8.82 5.43
C SER A 51 7.49 9.08 5.33
N LEU A 52 7.91 10.21 4.73
CA LEU A 52 9.32 10.59 4.61
C LEU A 52 9.69 11.64 5.66
N ASN A 53 10.67 11.31 6.51
CA ASN A 53 11.25 12.22 7.52
C ASN A 53 10.18 12.91 8.40
N GLY A 54 9.22 12.14 8.89
CA GLY A 54 8.24 12.53 9.88
C GLY A 54 8.25 11.60 11.08
N ALA A 55 7.19 11.59 11.86
CA ALA A 55 7.00 10.66 12.97
C ALA A 55 5.51 10.55 13.33
N THR A 56 5.16 9.61 14.20
CA THR A 56 3.92 9.66 14.98
C THR A 56 4.06 10.70 16.12
N TRP A 57 3.18 10.69 17.11
CA TRP A 57 3.28 11.57 18.30
C TRP A 57 3.40 10.73 19.56
N GLU A 58 3.79 11.34 20.68
CA GLU A 58 4.19 10.63 21.90
C GLU A 58 3.10 9.71 22.47
N ASP A 59 1.83 10.13 22.46
CA ASP A 59 0.70 9.36 22.97
C ASP A 59 -0.06 8.59 21.87
N PHE A 60 0.61 8.21 20.79
CA PHE A 60 0.00 7.57 19.64
C PHE A 60 -0.89 6.38 20.00
N SER A 61 -0.41 5.46 20.83
CA SER A 61 -1.15 4.25 21.22
C SER A 61 -2.44 4.54 21.96
N ASN A 62 -2.54 5.67 22.67
CA ASN A 62 -3.74 6.09 23.39
C ASN A 62 -4.66 6.96 22.54
N ASP A 63 -4.08 7.80 21.68
CA ASP A 63 -4.80 8.83 20.93
C ASP A 63 -5.25 8.38 19.53
N CYS A 64 -4.78 7.20 19.07
CA CYS A 64 -5.12 6.70 17.75
C CYS A 64 -6.34 5.76 17.82
N PRO A 65 -7.53 6.19 17.36
CA PRO A 65 -8.71 5.33 17.31
C PRO A 65 -8.50 4.15 16.37
N ASN A 66 -9.16 3.04 16.63
CA ASN A 66 -9.09 1.88 15.75
C ASN A 66 -10.05 2.04 14.56
N THR A 67 -9.58 2.68 13.49
CA THR A 67 -10.35 2.94 12.27
C THR A 67 -9.91 2.11 11.07
N GLY A 68 -9.00 1.16 11.27
CA GLY A 68 -8.34 0.35 10.25
C GLY A 68 -6.82 0.39 10.43
N SER A 69 -6.12 -0.47 9.71
CA SER A 69 -4.66 -0.57 9.73
C SER A 69 -4.15 -0.55 8.28
N PRO A 70 -3.88 0.64 7.71
CA PRO A 70 -3.28 0.73 6.39
C PRO A 70 -1.85 0.20 6.38
N ASN A 71 -1.31 -0.08 5.20
CA ASN A 71 0.11 -0.37 5.02
C ASN A 71 0.96 0.85 5.35
N ILE A 72 2.06 0.66 6.05
CA ILE A 72 2.91 1.75 6.55
C ILE A 72 4.33 1.60 6.00
N LEU A 73 4.75 2.53 5.14
CA LEU A 73 6.16 2.73 4.80
C LEU A 73 6.67 3.99 5.48
N HIS A 74 7.53 3.81 6.47
CA HIS A 74 8.24 4.90 7.12
C HIS A 74 9.67 5.01 6.60
N VAL A 75 9.99 6.12 5.95
CA VAL A 75 11.32 6.38 5.35
C VAL A 75 11.99 7.51 6.11
N HIS A 76 13.22 7.29 6.63
CA HIS A 76 13.86 8.30 7.47
C HIS A 76 15.38 8.33 7.35
N GLY A 77 15.93 9.54 7.22
CA GLY A 77 17.35 9.79 7.21
C GLY A 77 17.97 9.78 8.60
N THR A 78 19.02 8.96 8.81
CA THR A 78 19.67 8.84 10.14
C THR A 78 20.42 10.12 10.58
N ALA A 79 20.73 11.04 9.66
CA ALA A 79 21.35 12.33 9.94
C ALA A 79 20.36 13.50 9.80
N ASP A 80 19.04 13.23 9.85
CA ASP A 80 18.04 14.28 9.88
C ASP A 80 18.20 15.17 11.11
N SER A 81 18.48 16.45 10.89
CA SER A 81 18.69 17.45 11.94
C SER A 81 17.46 18.28 12.28
N VAL A 82 16.35 18.08 11.55
CA VAL A 82 15.08 18.81 11.72
C VAL A 82 14.06 17.94 12.46
N ILE A 83 13.73 16.79 11.87
CA ILE A 83 12.97 15.74 12.54
C ILE A 83 13.95 14.61 12.85
N GLN A 84 14.45 14.62 14.09
CA GLN A 84 15.56 13.74 14.46
C GLN A 84 15.15 12.28 14.41
N TYR A 85 15.97 11.44 13.78
CA TYR A 85 15.77 10.00 13.66
C TYR A 85 15.52 9.31 15.02
N ASN A 86 16.18 9.77 16.07
CA ASN A 86 16.07 9.24 17.44
C ASN A 86 14.96 9.90 18.28
N GLY A 87 14.04 10.60 17.62
CA GLY A 87 12.98 11.33 18.32
C GLY A 87 13.43 12.70 18.83
N GLY A 88 12.45 13.51 19.23
CA GLY A 88 12.73 14.88 19.67
C GLY A 88 11.50 15.65 20.11
N THR A 89 11.62 16.97 20.09
CA THR A 89 10.53 17.87 20.50
C THR A 89 10.38 18.99 19.48
N LEU A 90 9.16 19.25 19.05
CA LEU A 90 8.75 20.41 18.26
C LEU A 90 7.86 21.32 19.10
N THR A 91 7.45 22.46 18.53
CA THR A 91 6.54 23.41 19.20
C THR A 91 5.17 22.79 19.55
N GLY A 92 4.80 21.67 18.93
CA GLY A 92 3.54 20.95 19.17
C GLY A 92 3.62 19.81 20.18
N GLY A 93 4.81 19.46 20.68
CA GLY A 93 5.03 18.35 21.61
C GLY A 93 6.24 17.48 21.26
N ALA A 94 6.44 16.43 22.02
CA ALA A 94 7.43 15.42 21.74
C ALA A 94 6.95 14.46 20.64
N TYR A 95 7.90 13.86 19.94
CA TYR A 95 7.65 12.80 18.98
C TYR A 95 8.67 11.67 19.18
N PRO A 96 8.26 10.41 18.96
CA PRO A 96 9.12 9.25 19.12
C PRO A 96 10.17 9.18 18.01
N SER A 97 11.12 8.27 18.17
CA SER A 97 12.09 7.92 17.12
C SER A 97 11.39 7.33 15.89
N ALA A 98 12.09 7.33 14.77
CA ALA A 98 11.60 6.71 13.54
C ALA A 98 11.33 5.19 13.72
N PRO A 99 12.21 4.40 14.38
CA PRO A 99 11.87 3.03 14.75
C PRO A 99 10.62 2.92 15.61
N GLU A 100 10.51 3.67 16.71
CA GLU A 100 9.33 3.62 17.60
C GLU A 100 8.03 3.99 16.87
N SER A 101 8.08 4.98 15.97
CA SER A 101 6.93 5.34 15.13
C SER A 101 6.44 4.16 14.29
N THR A 102 7.36 3.32 13.79
CA THR A 102 7.02 2.14 12.99
C THR A 102 6.60 0.98 13.88
N GLU A 103 7.26 0.79 15.02
CA GLU A 103 6.92 -0.24 16.02
C GLU A 103 5.49 -0.06 16.55
N TYR A 104 5.02 1.17 16.77
CA TYR A 104 3.62 1.44 17.15
C TYR A 104 2.62 0.94 16.10
N TRP A 105 2.94 1.09 14.82
CA TRP A 105 2.12 0.56 13.75
C TRP A 105 2.20 -0.96 13.66
N ALA A 106 3.38 -1.54 13.84
CA ALA A 106 3.58 -2.99 13.84
C ALA A 106 2.80 -3.68 14.98
N GLU A 107 2.86 -3.11 16.19
CA GLU A 107 2.06 -3.59 17.32
C GLU A 107 0.55 -3.52 17.01
N ARG A 108 0.11 -2.41 16.42
CA ARG A 108 -1.29 -2.18 16.06
C ARG A 108 -1.77 -3.14 14.97
N SER A 109 -0.93 -3.45 13.98
CA SER A 109 -1.22 -4.37 12.90
C SER A 109 -0.97 -5.84 13.27
N GLY A 110 -0.60 -6.12 14.51
CA GLY A 110 -0.38 -7.48 15.00
C GLY A 110 0.80 -8.20 14.35
N CYS A 111 1.82 -7.43 13.92
CA CYS A 111 3.02 -7.97 13.30
C CYS A 111 3.97 -8.59 14.35
N ASP A 112 4.98 -9.32 13.87
CA ASP A 112 6.11 -9.76 14.70
C ASP A 112 6.82 -8.54 15.32
N ALA A 113 7.24 -8.66 16.58
CA ALA A 113 7.91 -7.59 17.29
C ALA A 113 9.34 -7.29 16.77
N SER A 114 9.94 -8.20 16.00
CA SER A 114 11.31 -8.07 15.51
C SER A 114 11.35 -7.63 14.05
N TRP A 115 12.31 -6.76 13.74
CA TRP A 115 12.64 -6.38 12.38
C TRP A 115 13.30 -7.51 11.61
N THR A 116 12.93 -7.67 10.35
CA THR A 116 13.64 -8.45 9.35
C THR A 116 14.33 -7.49 8.38
N ASN A 117 15.61 -7.65 8.14
CA ASN A 117 16.33 -6.90 7.11
C ASN A 117 16.17 -7.64 5.78
N LEU A 118 15.49 -7.00 4.81
CA LEU A 118 15.23 -7.56 3.49
C LEU A 118 16.34 -7.27 2.48
N GLY A 119 17.25 -6.32 2.81
CA GLY A 119 18.33 -5.90 1.93
C GLY A 119 18.63 -4.41 2.02
N SER A 120 19.24 -3.88 0.97
CA SER A 120 19.51 -2.46 0.85
C SER A 120 19.26 -1.99 -0.59
N ILE A 121 18.68 -0.81 -0.73
CA ILE A 121 18.31 -0.16 -1.99
C ILE A 121 18.97 1.20 -2.13
N ASP A 122 19.02 1.71 -3.37
CA ASP A 122 19.46 3.05 -3.73
C ASP A 122 18.25 3.92 -4.02
N ILE A 123 17.90 4.82 -3.11
CA ILE A 123 16.81 5.79 -3.27
C ILE A 123 17.28 7.24 -3.22
N THR A 124 18.55 7.48 -2.89
CA THR A 124 19.15 8.82 -2.85
C THR A 124 20.38 8.92 -3.75
N GLY A 125 20.65 10.12 -4.27
CA GLY A 125 21.81 10.32 -5.13
C GLY A 125 21.65 9.74 -6.52
N SER A 126 22.78 9.48 -7.19
CA SER A 126 22.84 8.89 -8.53
C SER A 126 24.15 8.13 -8.74
N ASP A 127 24.78 7.71 -7.67
CA ASP A 127 26.10 7.05 -7.67
C ASP A 127 26.02 5.52 -7.64
N GLY A 128 24.80 4.96 -7.54
CA GLY A 128 24.57 3.51 -7.49
C GLY A 128 24.96 2.87 -6.16
N VAL A 129 25.07 3.66 -5.10
CA VAL A 129 25.32 3.17 -3.73
C VAL A 129 24.01 2.85 -3.04
N THR A 130 23.86 1.64 -2.57
CA THR A 130 22.69 1.19 -1.79
C THR A 130 22.82 1.67 -0.34
N GLU A 131 22.39 2.91 -0.08
CA GLU A 131 22.52 3.56 1.22
C GLU A 131 21.31 3.32 2.14
N THR A 132 20.23 2.75 1.63
CA THR A 132 18.97 2.60 2.38
C THR A 132 18.71 1.14 2.73
N ASP A 133 18.65 0.85 4.03
CA ASP A 133 18.27 -0.48 4.51
C ASP A 133 16.76 -0.64 4.49
N GLU A 134 16.28 -1.75 3.92
CA GLU A 134 14.89 -2.17 3.96
C GLU A 134 14.63 -3.06 5.16
N LEU A 135 13.88 -2.56 6.12
CA LEU A 135 13.51 -3.26 7.35
C LEU A 135 12.00 -3.46 7.35
N GLU A 136 11.52 -4.65 7.70
CA GLU A 136 10.09 -4.95 7.74
C GLU A 136 9.72 -5.77 8.97
N HIS A 137 8.56 -5.49 9.57
CA HIS A 137 7.91 -6.37 10.52
C HIS A 137 7.06 -7.38 9.75
N LEU A 138 7.31 -8.68 9.98
CA LEU A 138 6.62 -9.75 9.25
C LEU A 138 5.39 -10.25 10.01
N ASN A 139 4.61 -11.10 9.33
CA ASN A 139 3.45 -11.80 9.89
C ASN A 139 2.41 -10.87 10.52
N CYS A 140 2.18 -9.72 9.92
CA CYS A 140 1.11 -8.82 10.33
C CYS A 140 -0.28 -9.47 10.14
N ALA A 141 -1.25 -9.08 10.96
CA ALA A 141 -2.63 -9.50 10.77
C ALA A 141 -3.22 -8.92 9.48
N ASP A 142 -4.16 -9.63 8.89
CA ASP A 142 -4.95 -9.20 7.71
C ASP A 142 -4.10 -8.86 6.46
N GLY A 143 -2.86 -9.39 6.38
CA GLY A 143 -1.95 -9.14 5.27
C GLY A 143 -1.30 -7.75 5.26
N ASN A 144 -1.52 -6.92 6.28
CA ASN A 144 -0.91 -5.59 6.37
C ASN A 144 0.62 -5.64 6.33
N ARG A 145 1.22 -4.55 5.88
CA ARG A 145 2.67 -4.37 5.82
C ARG A 145 3.12 -3.18 6.64
N VAL A 146 4.21 -3.36 7.39
CA VAL A 146 4.83 -2.29 8.18
C VAL A 146 6.33 -2.33 7.95
N SER A 147 6.82 -1.37 7.16
CA SER A 147 8.21 -1.29 6.73
C SER A 147 8.87 0.01 7.17
N HIS A 148 10.17 -0.06 7.41
CA HIS A 148 11.03 1.06 7.70
C HIS A 148 12.23 1.08 6.73
N TRP A 149 12.29 2.09 5.87
CA TRP A 149 13.46 2.33 5.03
C TRP A 149 14.37 3.35 5.69
N ARG A 150 15.52 2.86 6.16
CA ARG A 150 16.49 3.65 6.90
C ARG A 150 17.56 4.19 5.96
N ILE A 151 17.52 5.47 5.63
CA ILE A 151 18.52 6.14 4.78
C ILE A 151 19.76 6.44 5.63
N ASN A 152 20.82 5.68 5.47
CA ASN A 152 22.07 5.84 6.23
C ASN A 152 22.78 7.15 5.84
N GLY A 153 22.93 8.06 6.79
CA GLY A 153 23.48 9.40 6.58
C GLY A 153 22.52 10.39 5.89
N GLY A 154 21.28 9.97 5.60
CA GLY A 154 20.27 10.83 4.96
C GLY A 154 19.90 12.04 5.83
N SER A 155 19.79 13.22 5.20
CA SER A 155 19.35 14.47 5.81
C SER A 155 17.83 14.61 5.82
N HIS A 156 17.30 15.71 6.38
CA HIS A 156 15.87 16.02 6.36
C HIS A 156 15.24 16.12 4.96
N ALA A 157 16.01 16.58 4.00
CA ALA A 157 15.60 16.64 2.59
C ALA A 157 16.69 15.97 1.74
N PRO A 158 16.75 14.62 1.73
CA PRO A 158 17.74 13.91 0.92
C PRO A 158 17.47 14.15 -0.57
N SER A 159 18.55 14.16 -1.36
CA SER A 159 18.40 14.23 -2.81
C SER A 159 17.91 12.89 -3.32
N MET A 160 16.61 12.75 -3.47
CA MET A 160 16.00 11.51 -3.91
C MET A 160 16.43 11.15 -5.32
N ASN A 161 16.78 9.89 -5.54
CA ASN A 161 17.09 9.35 -6.86
C ASN A 161 15.77 9.16 -7.64
N ALA A 162 15.52 10.04 -8.58
CA ALA A 162 14.40 9.87 -9.50
C ALA A 162 14.91 9.15 -10.78
N PRO A 163 14.31 8.02 -11.19
CA PRO A 163 13.01 7.48 -10.82
C PRO A 163 13.01 6.50 -9.63
N GLY A 164 14.14 6.11 -9.06
CA GLY A 164 14.23 5.06 -8.04
C GLY A 164 13.27 5.27 -6.88
N TRP A 165 13.34 6.43 -6.22
CA TRP A 165 12.44 6.75 -5.10
C TRP A 165 10.95 6.62 -5.47
N ALA A 166 10.54 7.28 -6.58
CA ALA A 166 9.13 7.31 -6.95
C ALA A 166 8.61 5.91 -7.32
N ASN A 167 9.38 5.15 -8.09
CA ASN A 167 8.98 3.81 -8.49
C ASN A 167 8.93 2.88 -7.28
N LEU A 168 10.02 2.78 -6.51
CA LEU A 168 10.08 1.86 -5.37
C LEU A 168 9.05 2.17 -4.28
N SER A 169 8.82 3.47 -3.99
CA SER A 169 7.82 3.84 -2.98
C SER A 169 6.39 3.59 -3.43
N LEU A 170 6.09 3.79 -4.73
CA LEU A 170 4.77 3.48 -5.29
C LEU A 170 4.57 1.97 -5.48
N GLU A 171 5.57 1.25 -5.96
CA GLU A 171 5.54 -0.21 -6.04
C GLU A 171 5.27 -0.80 -4.66
N TRP A 172 6.00 -0.37 -3.63
CA TRP A 172 5.75 -0.80 -2.26
C TRP A 172 4.33 -0.46 -1.80
N ALA A 173 3.88 0.78 -2.04
CA ALA A 173 2.59 1.27 -1.54
C ALA A 173 1.37 0.62 -2.23
N LEU A 174 1.57 0.06 -3.43
CA LEU A 174 0.53 -0.55 -4.26
C LEU A 174 0.73 -2.06 -4.45
N GLU A 175 1.77 -2.66 -3.85
CA GLU A 175 2.11 -4.08 -4.06
C GLU A 175 0.96 -5.01 -3.66
N ASP A 176 0.23 -4.66 -2.59
CA ASP A 176 -0.94 -5.42 -2.13
C ASP A 176 -2.24 -4.89 -2.73
N PHE A 177 -2.18 -3.74 -3.42
CA PHE A 177 -3.31 -3.17 -4.12
C PHE A 177 -3.41 -3.81 -5.49
N VAL A 178 -4.09 -4.92 -5.53
CA VAL A 178 -4.45 -5.54 -6.78
C VAL A 178 -5.85 -5.09 -7.15
N ARG A 179 -5.89 -4.37 -8.25
CA ARG A 179 -7.11 -3.83 -8.80
C ARG A 179 -8.10 -4.95 -9.12
N ASP A 180 -9.33 -4.77 -8.70
CA ASP A 180 -10.52 -5.48 -9.13
C ASP A 180 -11.33 -4.50 -9.95
N SER A 181 -11.15 -4.54 -11.28
CA SER A 181 -11.64 -3.48 -12.17
C SER A 181 -13.15 -3.51 -12.39
N ASP A 182 -13.80 -4.63 -12.16
CA ASP A 182 -15.24 -4.80 -12.35
C ASP A 182 -16.01 -5.08 -11.05
N GLY A 183 -15.30 -5.32 -9.94
CA GLY A 183 -15.89 -5.44 -8.61
C GLY A 183 -16.52 -6.80 -8.32
N ASP A 184 -16.08 -7.87 -8.97
CA ASP A 184 -16.62 -9.22 -8.80
C ASP A 184 -15.98 -10.02 -7.66
N GLY A 185 -14.88 -9.48 -7.06
CA GLY A 185 -14.12 -10.10 -5.98
C GLY A 185 -12.91 -10.90 -6.45
N TYR A 186 -12.65 -10.96 -7.74
CA TYR A 186 -11.42 -11.48 -8.33
C TYR A 186 -10.56 -10.33 -8.83
N ARG A 187 -9.28 -10.36 -8.50
CA ARG A 187 -8.34 -9.28 -8.80
C ARG A 187 -7.88 -9.37 -10.25
N ASP A 188 -7.61 -8.23 -10.89
CA ASP A 188 -7.17 -8.13 -12.30
C ASP A 188 -5.98 -9.06 -12.65
N ASP A 189 -5.12 -9.40 -11.68
CA ASP A 189 -3.94 -10.28 -11.90
C ASP A 189 -4.28 -11.77 -11.95
N VAL A 190 -5.46 -12.15 -11.48
CA VAL A 190 -5.97 -13.54 -11.46
C VAL A 190 -7.30 -13.67 -12.20
N ASP A 191 -7.85 -12.58 -12.68
CA ASP A 191 -9.09 -12.51 -13.44
C ASP A 191 -8.81 -12.57 -14.94
N ALA A 192 -9.38 -13.56 -15.60
CA ALA A 192 -9.30 -13.69 -17.06
C ALA A 192 -10.16 -12.64 -17.80
N PHE A 193 -11.14 -12.02 -17.11
CA PHE A 193 -12.13 -11.12 -17.69
C PHE A 193 -12.25 -9.81 -16.91
N ILE A 194 -11.18 -9.10 -16.70
CA ILE A 194 -10.99 -7.91 -15.83
C ILE A 194 -12.01 -6.76 -15.94
N TYR A 195 -12.97 -6.84 -16.84
CA TYR A 195 -14.06 -5.86 -17.02
C TYR A 195 -15.45 -6.51 -17.10
N ASN A 196 -15.57 -7.80 -16.76
CA ASN A 196 -16.84 -8.50 -16.82
C ASN A 196 -17.20 -9.15 -15.47
N PRO A 197 -17.97 -8.47 -14.60
CA PRO A 197 -18.25 -8.91 -13.24
C PRO A 197 -19.06 -10.22 -13.11
N ASN A 198 -19.26 -10.94 -14.18
CA ASN A 198 -19.92 -12.24 -14.19
C ASN A 198 -18.96 -13.39 -14.57
N GLU A 199 -17.73 -13.08 -14.97
CA GLU A 199 -16.74 -14.05 -15.43
C GLU A 199 -15.38 -13.72 -14.85
N TRP A 200 -14.66 -14.70 -14.30
CA TRP A 200 -13.33 -14.53 -13.72
C TRP A 200 -12.35 -15.63 -14.12
N ALA A 201 -12.83 -16.72 -14.71
CA ALA A 201 -12.00 -17.85 -15.13
C ALA A 201 -12.31 -18.23 -16.58
N ASP A 202 -11.27 -18.70 -17.28
CA ASP A 202 -11.32 -19.29 -18.62
C ASP A 202 -10.40 -20.50 -18.57
N SER A 203 -11.00 -21.69 -18.26
CA SER A 203 -10.23 -22.90 -17.93
C SER A 203 -9.55 -23.53 -19.13
N ASP A 204 -10.06 -23.33 -20.33
CA ASP A 204 -9.50 -23.91 -21.55
C ASP A 204 -8.87 -22.88 -22.51
N GLY A 205 -9.07 -21.58 -22.25
CA GLY A 205 -8.39 -20.48 -22.94
C GLY A 205 -9.02 -20.12 -24.30
N ASP A 206 -10.31 -20.37 -24.48
CA ASP A 206 -11.01 -20.07 -25.75
C ASP A 206 -11.57 -18.64 -25.80
N GLY A 207 -11.59 -17.92 -24.67
CA GLY A 207 -12.07 -16.55 -24.52
C GLY A 207 -13.55 -16.44 -24.11
N ILE A 208 -14.19 -17.55 -23.79
CA ILE A 208 -15.51 -17.61 -23.15
C ILE A 208 -15.28 -17.97 -21.68
N GLY A 209 -15.93 -17.26 -20.77
CA GLY A 209 -15.75 -17.53 -19.36
C GLY A 209 -16.47 -18.77 -18.87
N ASP A 210 -15.89 -19.45 -17.89
CA ASP A 210 -16.38 -20.73 -17.34
C ASP A 210 -17.86 -20.68 -16.91
N ASN A 211 -18.37 -19.51 -16.54
CA ASN A 211 -19.77 -19.34 -16.14
C ASN A 211 -20.75 -19.30 -17.33
N SER A 212 -20.28 -18.86 -18.47
CA SER A 212 -21.07 -18.75 -19.71
C SER A 212 -20.81 -19.90 -20.66
N ASP A 213 -19.74 -20.66 -20.45
CA ASP A 213 -19.33 -21.80 -21.27
C ASP A 213 -20.01 -23.08 -20.83
N VAL A 214 -20.67 -23.76 -21.76
CA VAL A 214 -21.29 -25.07 -21.53
C VAL A 214 -20.24 -26.18 -21.47
N PHE A 215 -19.05 -25.96 -22.06
CA PHE A 215 -17.94 -26.92 -22.13
C PHE A 215 -16.61 -26.34 -21.62
N PRO A 216 -16.49 -25.92 -20.33
CA PRO A 216 -15.37 -25.14 -19.81
C PRO A 216 -14.00 -25.84 -19.82
N SER A 217 -13.86 -26.93 -20.53
CA SER A 217 -12.63 -27.73 -20.66
C SER A 217 -12.34 -28.14 -22.11
N ASP A 218 -13.11 -27.63 -23.06
CA ASP A 218 -12.96 -27.94 -24.48
C ASP A 218 -12.90 -26.66 -25.31
N PRO A 219 -11.71 -26.14 -25.62
CA PRO A 219 -11.51 -24.85 -26.28
C PRO A 219 -12.04 -24.77 -27.72
N THR A 220 -12.79 -25.73 -28.15
CA THR A 220 -13.43 -25.78 -29.48
C THR A 220 -14.95 -25.72 -29.41
N GLU A 221 -15.54 -25.80 -28.22
CA GLU A 221 -16.98 -25.87 -27.99
C GLU A 221 -17.36 -24.97 -26.82
N TRP A 222 -18.42 -24.17 -26.93
CA TRP A 222 -18.93 -23.27 -25.88
C TRP A 222 -20.45 -23.20 -25.80
N GLU A 223 -21.18 -23.73 -26.79
CA GLU A 223 -22.64 -23.75 -26.84
C GLU A 223 -23.20 -25.15 -27.17
N ASP A 224 -24.34 -25.48 -26.60
CA ASP A 224 -25.14 -26.71 -26.88
C ASP A 224 -26.61 -26.28 -27.00
N THR A 225 -27.00 -25.89 -28.20
CA THR A 225 -28.34 -25.30 -28.45
C THR A 225 -29.49 -26.30 -28.28
N ASP A 226 -29.27 -27.58 -28.54
CA ASP A 226 -30.32 -28.64 -28.46
C ASP A 226 -30.26 -29.47 -27.18
N GLY A 227 -29.21 -29.31 -26.37
CA GLY A 227 -29.05 -29.94 -25.05
C GLY A 227 -28.73 -31.40 -25.09
N ASP A 228 -28.09 -31.91 -26.17
CA ASP A 228 -27.76 -33.33 -26.31
C ASP A 228 -26.38 -33.70 -25.74
N GLY A 229 -25.61 -32.70 -25.25
CA GLY A 229 -24.27 -32.85 -24.65
C GLY A 229 -23.15 -32.91 -25.69
N ILE A 230 -23.41 -32.53 -26.91
CA ILE A 230 -22.45 -32.34 -28.00
C ILE A 230 -22.48 -30.87 -28.39
N GLY A 231 -21.30 -30.23 -28.43
CA GLY A 231 -21.22 -28.82 -28.78
C GLY A 231 -21.63 -28.53 -30.22
N ASP A 232 -22.13 -27.33 -30.44
CA ASP A 232 -22.66 -26.87 -31.75
C ASP A 232 -21.57 -26.72 -32.83
N ASN A 233 -20.28 -26.73 -32.45
CA ASN A 233 -19.15 -26.60 -33.37
C ASN A 233 -18.53 -27.91 -33.82
N SER A 234 -18.98 -29.06 -33.29
CA SER A 234 -18.47 -30.39 -33.63
C SER A 234 -19.12 -31.06 -34.83
#